data_ca3c71f7571d239f565f95892d359a7e
#
_entry.id   ca3c71f7571d239f565f95892d359a7e
#
_cell.length_a   1.000
_cell.length_b   1.000
_cell.length_c   1.000
_cell.angle_alpha   90.00
_cell.angle_beta   90.00
_cell.angle_gamma   90.00
#
_symmetry.space_group_name_H-M   'P 1'
#
loop_
_entity.id
_entity.type
_entity.pdbx_description
1 polymer ?
#
loop_
_entity_poly.entity_id
_entity_poly.type
_entity_poly.pdbx_seq_one_letter_code
_entity_poly.pdbx_strand_id
1 'polypeptide(L)'
;WKRLDDALPPNFKTHRNCPSIYRMVDSQCKERLWVFSAQPRMPRIVSEDGGTTWKETEPLGFECVMTFSSVVRLNDGSYLGLYHRQAGSALQVLQTRTTDGGLSWSEPRVVAEVEGKAPCEPFAFRSPDGKELCCLMRENTHQGRSLMMFSLDEGQTWSRPQDTPWGLTGDRHMGVYASDKRLVIAFRDKAQGSSTYDHFVAWVGTYDDLRNCRPGQYRIKLLRSYAGGDCGYPGMEVLPDGTVVATTYIKYRPDKEKQSVVSTRFTLKETDALQQARSADE
;
A
#
# COMPACT_ATOMS: atom_id res chain seq x y z
N TRP A 1 10.79 17.97 -10.91
CA TRP A 1 9.54 17.36 -11.37
C TRP A 1 9.06 18.04 -12.65
N LYS A 2 8.69 17.27 -13.67
CA LYS A 2 8.05 17.76 -14.90
C LYS A 2 6.63 17.21 -14.93
N ARG A 3 5.63 18.07 -15.20
CA ARG A 3 4.26 17.60 -15.41
C ARG A 3 4.17 16.87 -16.75
N LEU A 4 3.40 15.81 -16.78
CA LEU A 4 3.18 14.97 -17.97
C LEU A 4 1.72 15.09 -18.46
N ASP A 5 1.08 16.22 -18.24
CA ASP A 5 -0.35 16.42 -18.55
C ASP A 5 -0.68 16.14 -20.01
N ASP A 6 0.26 16.47 -20.93
CA ASP A 6 0.06 16.26 -22.36
C ASP A 6 0.21 14.79 -22.79
N ALA A 7 0.86 13.96 -21.95
CA ALA A 7 1.01 12.53 -22.19
C ALA A 7 -0.23 11.71 -21.78
N LEU A 8 -1.13 12.29 -20.98
CA LEU A 8 -2.30 11.59 -20.47
C LEU A 8 -3.51 11.72 -21.42
N PRO A 9 -4.31 10.65 -21.60
CA PRO A 9 -5.56 10.72 -22.33
C PRO A 9 -6.52 11.77 -21.73
N PRO A 10 -7.26 12.55 -22.57
CA PRO A 10 -8.12 13.62 -22.10
C PRO A 10 -9.15 13.20 -21.04
N ASN A 11 -9.79 12.04 -21.23
CA ASN A 11 -10.80 11.53 -20.30
C ASN A 11 -10.19 11.19 -18.95
N PHE A 12 -8.96 10.65 -18.92
CA PHE A 12 -8.29 10.27 -17.68
C PHE A 12 -7.90 11.49 -16.83
N LYS A 13 -7.69 12.66 -17.42
CA LYS A 13 -7.41 13.93 -16.71
C LYS A 13 -8.56 14.38 -15.80
N THR A 14 -9.77 13.90 -16.04
CA THR A 14 -10.95 14.20 -15.21
C THR A 14 -11.08 13.30 -13.99
N HIS A 15 -10.32 12.20 -13.94
CA HIS A 15 -10.35 11.26 -12.82
C HIS A 15 -9.65 11.89 -11.60
N ARG A 16 -10.38 12.02 -10.50
CA ARG A 16 -9.91 12.74 -9.30
C ARG A 16 -9.65 11.84 -8.11
N ASN A 17 -9.83 10.53 -8.26
CA ASN A 17 -9.83 9.62 -7.13
C ASN A 17 -8.62 8.67 -7.19
N CYS A 18 -7.73 8.82 -6.22
CA CYS A 18 -6.61 7.96 -5.81
C CYS A 18 -6.11 6.99 -6.89
N PRO A 19 -5.41 7.45 -7.92
CA PRO A 19 -4.85 6.56 -8.92
C PRO A 19 -3.76 5.68 -8.30
N SER A 20 -3.65 4.45 -8.79
CA SER A 20 -2.53 3.56 -8.47
C SER A 20 -1.79 3.15 -9.73
N ILE A 21 -0.46 3.09 -9.65
CA ILE A 21 0.40 2.73 -10.78
C ILE A 21 1.12 1.41 -10.48
N TYR A 22 1.16 0.53 -11.49
CA TYR A 22 1.84 -0.76 -11.39
C TYR A 22 2.59 -1.09 -12.68
N ARG A 23 3.76 -1.68 -12.52
CA ARG A 23 4.55 -2.26 -13.58
C ARG A 23 4.23 -3.75 -13.65
N MET A 24 3.84 -4.23 -14.82
CA MET A 24 3.54 -5.64 -15.06
C MET A 24 4.26 -6.13 -16.30
N VAL A 25 4.73 -7.37 -16.25
CA VAL A 25 5.43 -8.06 -17.34
C VAL A 25 4.64 -9.30 -17.70
N ASP A 26 4.30 -9.48 -18.96
CA ASP A 26 3.60 -10.67 -19.44
C ASP A 26 4.56 -11.86 -19.69
N SER A 27 4.00 -12.99 -20.11
CA SER A 27 4.77 -14.21 -20.40
C SER A 27 5.74 -14.08 -21.59
N GLN A 28 5.58 -13.04 -22.42
CA GLN A 28 6.46 -12.71 -23.54
C GLN A 28 7.51 -11.67 -23.15
N CYS A 29 7.69 -11.40 -21.86
CA CYS A 29 8.58 -10.37 -21.32
C CYS A 29 8.23 -8.94 -21.76
N LYS A 30 7.01 -8.69 -22.23
CA LYS A 30 6.56 -7.33 -22.55
C LYS A 30 6.16 -6.61 -21.27
N GLU A 31 6.84 -5.50 -21.01
CA GLU A 31 6.57 -4.63 -19.87
C GLU A 31 5.49 -3.61 -20.20
N ARG A 32 4.59 -3.38 -19.25
CA ARG A 32 3.57 -2.32 -19.29
C ARG A 32 3.50 -1.60 -17.94
N LEU A 33 3.33 -0.29 -18.02
CA LEU A 33 2.91 0.50 -16.87
C LEU A 33 1.40 0.69 -16.96
N TRP A 34 0.71 0.33 -15.90
CA TRP A 34 -0.73 0.51 -15.77
C TRP A 34 -1.03 1.57 -14.72
N VAL A 35 -1.97 2.47 -15.00
CA VAL A 35 -2.60 3.33 -13.99
C VAL A 35 -4.08 3.01 -13.93
N PHE A 36 -4.55 2.68 -12.75
CA PHE A 36 -5.96 2.41 -12.44
C PHE A 36 -6.54 3.56 -11.64
N SER A 37 -7.81 3.88 -11.84
CA SER A 37 -8.53 4.92 -11.13
C SER A 37 -9.73 4.33 -10.36
N ALA A 38 -10.03 4.89 -9.19
CA ALA A 38 -11.18 4.50 -8.37
C ALA A 38 -12.48 5.18 -8.82
N GLN A 39 -12.69 5.32 -10.12
CA GLN A 39 -13.96 5.72 -10.70
C GLN A 39 -14.86 4.49 -10.92
N PRO A 40 -16.16 4.66 -11.15
CA PRO A 40 -17.03 3.55 -11.48
C PRO A 40 -16.45 2.67 -12.58
N ARG A 41 -16.51 1.36 -12.41
CA ARG A 41 -15.99 0.33 -13.29
C ARG A 41 -14.45 0.25 -13.39
N MET A 42 -13.71 0.92 -12.54
CA MET A 42 -12.24 0.93 -12.47
C MET A 42 -11.58 1.19 -13.84
N PRO A 43 -11.68 2.42 -14.39
CA PRO A 43 -11.03 2.78 -15.63
C PRO A 43 -9.50 2.75 -15.47
N ARG A 44 -8.81 2.55 -16.60
CA ARG A 44 -7.36 2.36 -16.63
C ARG A 44 -6.73 2.89 -17.89
N ILE A 45 -5.45 3.24 -17.80
CA ILE A 45 -4.60 3.59 -18.92
C ILE A 45 -3.33 2.75 -18.90
N VAL A 46 -2.72 2.58 -20.04
CA VAL A 46 -1.50 1.80 -20.21
C VAL A 46 -0.43 2.58 -20.97
N SER A 47 0.81 2.39 -20.55
CA SER A 47 2.00 2.79 -21.30
C SER A 47 2.84 1.56 -21.61
N GLU A 48 3.33 1.46 -22.84
CA GLU A 48 4.22 0.40 -23.33
C GLU A 48 5.62 0.94 -23.67
N ASP A 49 5.90 2.19 -23.33
CA ASP A 49 7.14 2.93 -23.62
C ASP A 49 7.74 3.61 -22.39
N GLY A 50 7.57 2.98 -21.23
CA GLY A 50 8.14 3.46 -19.96
C GLY A 50 7.50 4.73 -19.42
N GLY A 51 6.25 5.02 -19.79
CA GLY A 51 5.50 6.18 -19.30
C GLY A 51 5.60 7.42 -20.20
N THR A 52 6.21 7.29 -21.36
CA THR A 52 6.35 8.41 -22.32
C THR A 52 5.00 8.76 -22.96
N THR A 53 4.26 7.75 -23.39
CA THR A 53 2.89 7.88 -23.91
C THR A 53 1.92 6.97 -23.18
N TRP A 54 0.66 7.38 -23.14
CA TRP A 54 -0.40 6.64 -22.43
C TRP A 54 -1.63 6.47 -23.32
N LYS A 55 -2.22 5.28 -23.26
CA LYS A 55 -3.45 4.94 -24.01
C LYS A 55 -4.55 4.58 -23.03
N GLU A 56 -5.75 5.05 -23.26
CA GLU A 56 -6.96 4.59 -22.58
C GLU A 56 -7.33 3.18 -23.08
N THR A 57 -7.78 2.34 -22.18
CA THR A 57 -8.29 1.01 -22.49
C THR A 57 -9.66 0.82 -21.84
N GLU A 58 -10.38 -0.23 -22.23
CA GLU A 58 -11.65 -0.56 -21.59
C GLU A 58 -11.50 -0.68 -20.06
N PRO A 59 -12.41 -0.11 -19.30
CA PRO A 59 -12.48 -0.29 -17.86
C PRO A 59 -12.55 -1.77 -17.47
N LEU A 60 -12.07 -2.12 -16.28
CA LEU A 60 -12.15 -3.51 -15.80
C LEU A 60 -13.59 -3.98 -15.51
N GLY A 61 -14.52 -3.06 -15.32
CA GLY A 61 -15.91 -3.39 -14.98
C GLY A 61 -16.13 -3.60 -13.48
N PHE A 62 -15.09 -3.50 -12.65
CA PHE A 62 -15.16 -3.78 -11.22
C PHE A 62 -15.77 -2.62 -10.44
N GLU A 63 -16.70 -2.94 -9.55
CA GLU A 63 -17.16 -1.99 -8.55
C GLU A 63 -16.14 -1.87 -7.42
N CYS A 64 -15.70 -0.67 -7.10
CA CYS A 64 -14.71 -0.41 -6.08
C CYS A 64 -14.96 0.92 -5.36
N VAL A 65 -14.58 0.98 -4.09
CA VAL A 65 -14.43 2.25 -3.35
C VAL A 65 -13.10 2.89 -3.72
N MET A 66 -12.05 2.07 -3.74
CA MET A 66 -10.70 2.45 -4.17
C MET A 66 -10.22 1.44 -5.22
N THR A 67 -9.38 1.90 -6.12
CA THR A 67 -8.71 1.05 -7.11
C THR A 67 -7.79 0.02 -6.45
N PHE A 68 -7.06 -0.78 -7.23
CA PHE A 68 -6.08 -1.71 -6.67
C PHE A 68 -5.21 -1.02 -5.63
N SER A 69 -5.33 -1.47 -4.41
CA SER A 69 -4.50 -1.02 -3.30
C SER A 69 -3.16 -1.77 -3.28
N SER A 70 -3.13 -2.93 -3.88
CA SER A 70 -1.93 -3.75 -4.02
C SER A 70 -2.03 -4.64 -5.27
N VAL A 71 -0.90 -4.79 -5.96
CA VAL A 71 -0.71 -5.81 -6.99
C VAL A 71 0.61 -6.51 -6.69
N VAL A 72 0.57 -7.81 -6.51
CA VAL A 72 1.74 -8.63 -6.20
C VAL A 72 2.00 -9.65 -7.29
N ARG A 73 3.26 -9.79 -7.71
CA ARG A 73 3.66 -10.83 -8.67
C ARG A 73 3.73 -12.19 -7.96
N LEU A 74 3.11 -13.18 -8.57
CA LEU A 74 3.10 -14.56 -8.10
C LEU A 74 4.28 -15.36 -8.66
N ASN A 75 4.55 -16.53 -8.08
CA ASN A 75 5.69 -17.38 -8.44
C ASN A 75 5.58 -17.94 -9.87
N ASP A 76 4.38 -18.06 -10.41
CA ASP A 76 4.13 -18.47 -11.80
C ASP A 76 4.21 -17.32 -12.81
N GLY A 77 4.58 -16.13 -12.37
CA GLY A 77 4.70 -14.92 -13.20
C GLY A 77 3.41 -14.14 -13.39
N SER A 78 2.26 -14.66 -12.98
CA SER A 78 0.99 -13.92 -12.96
C SER A 78 0.96 -12.86 -11.85
N TYR A 79 -0.10 -12.06 -11.80
CA TYR A 79 -0.26 -11.03 -10.78
C TYR A 79 -1.61 -11.18 -10.06
N LEU A 80 -1.59 -10.94 -8.75
CA LEU A 80 -2.74 -10.87 -7.89
C LEU A 80 -3.02 -9.40 -7.55
N GLY A 81 -4.18 -8.90 -7.95
CA GLY A 81 -4.65 -7.56 -7.62
C GLY A 81 -5.64 -7.62 -6.46
N LEU A 82 -5.46 -6.74 -5.46
CA LEU A 82 -6.35 -6.62 -4.30
C LEU A 82 -6.91 -5.21 -4.20
N TYR A 83 -8.20 -5.11 -3.88
CA TYR A 83 -8.92 -3.86 -3.70
C TYR A 83 -10.10 -4.07 -2.73
N HIS A 84 -10.91 -3.04 -2.48
CA HIS A 84 -12.11 -3.20 -1.67
C HIS A 84 -13.33 -2.52 -2.30
N ARG A 85 -14.50 -3.03 -1.93
CA ARG A 85 -15.79 -2.46 -2.32
C ARG A 85 -16.72 -2.29 -1.13
N GLN A 86 -17.75 -1.51 -1.31
CA GLN A 86 -18.90 -1.45 -0.41
C GLN A 86 -19.91 -2.53 -0.80
N ALA A 87 -20.39 -3.29 0.16
CA ALA A 87 -21.47 -4.28 -0.01
C ALA A 87 -22.51 -4.06 1.09
N GLY A 88 -23.56 -3.32 0.79
CA GLY A 88 -24.50 -2.86 1.80
C GLY A 88 -23.81 -2.00 2.86
N SER A 89 -23.88 -2.39 4.14
CA SER A 89 -23.19 -1.72 5.24
C SER A 89 -21.75 -2.22 5.46
N ALA A 90 -21.34 -3.34 4.84
CA ALA A 90 -20.03 -3.95 5.02
C ALA A 90 -19.01 -3.44 3.99
N LEU A 91 -17.72 -3.44 4.38
CA LEU A 91 -16.61 -3.36 3.44
C LEU A 91 -16.07 -4.78 3.20
N GLN A 92 -15.84 -5.09 1.93
CA GLN A 92 -15.28 -6.35 1.49
C GLN A 92 -13.96 -6.12 0.79
N VAL A 93 -12.93 -6.90 1.15
CA VAL A 93 -11.68 -6.98 0.38
C VAL A 93 -11.82 -8.07 -0.67
N LEU A 94 -11.49 -7.73 -1.90
CA LEU A 94 -11.55 -8.62 -3.04
C LEU A 94 -10.18 -8.81 -3.66
N GLN A 95 -10.02 -9.95 -4.32
CA GLN A 95 -8.88 -10.23 -5.19
C GLN A 95 -9.33 -10.62 -6.59
N THR A 96 -8.45 -10.37 -7.55
CA THR A 96 -8.55 -10.83 -8.93
C THR A 96 -7.16 -11.15 -9.46
N ARG A 97 -7.05 -11.89 -10.56
CA ARG A 97 -5.76 -12.36 -11.10
C ARG A 97 -5.65 -12.03 -12.58
N THR A 98 -4.43 -11.70 -13.02
CA THR A 98 -4.07 -11.55 -14.42
C THR A 98 -2.87 -12.43 -14.75
N THR A 99 -2.91 -13.08 -15.92
CA THR A 99 -1.83 -13.93 -16.45
C THR A 99 -1.17 -13.34 -17.70
N ASP A 100 -1.67 -12.21 -18.19
CA ASP A 100 -1.28 -11.57 -19.44
C ASP A 100 -0.71 -10.14 -19.25
N GLY A 101 -0.15 -9.88 -18.07
CA GLY A 101 0.46 -8.58 -17.75
C GLY A 101 -0.55 -7.44 -17.61
N GLY A 102 -1.76 -7.74 -17.16
CA GLY A 102 -2.79 -6.75 -16.84
C GLY A 102 -3.78 -6.45 -17.96
N LEU A 103 -3.72 -7.14 -19.09
CA LEU A 103 -4.67 -6.94 -20.20
C LEU A 103 -6.07 -7.42 -19.83
N SER A 104 -6.16 -8.62 -19.29
CA SER A 104 -7.40 -9.19 -18.77
C SER A 104 -7.26 -9.61 -17.30
N TRP A 105 -8.37 -9.70 -16.57
CA TRP A 105 -8.43 -10.05 -15.17
C TRP A 105 -9.59 -11.04 -14.93
N SER A 106 -9.37 -11.96 -14.02
CA SER A 106 -10.41 -12.90 -13.60
C SER A 106 -11.55 -12.20 -12.87
N GLU A 107 -12.70 -12.87 -12.77
CA GLU A 107 -13.78 -12.41 -11.90
C GLU A 107 -13.29 -12.21 -10.47
N PRO A 108 -13.58 -11.07 -9.84
CA PRO A 108 -13.17 -10.80 -8.47
C PRO A 108 -13.91 -11.70 -7.48
N ARG A 109 -13.17 -12.15 -6.44
CA ARG A 109 -13.77 -12.88 -5.32
C ARG A 109 -13.46 -12.20 -3.99
N VAL A 110 -14.40 -12.25 -3.06
CA VAL A 110 -14.21 -11.76 -1.69
C VAL A 110 -13.20 -12.66 -0.96
N VAL A 111 -12.23 -12.04 -0.30
CA VAL A 111 -11.19 -12.72 0.49
C VAL A 111 -11.17 -12.29 1.96
N ALA A 112 -11.75 -11.14 2.28
CA ALA A 112 -11.98 -10.72 3.66
C ALA A 112 -13.28 -9.92 3.79
N GLU A 113 -14.09 -10.34 4.73
CA GLU A 113 -15.23 -9.64 5.31
C GLU A 113 -15.27 -10.05 6.78
N VAL A 114 -15.38 -9.10 7.69
CA VAL A 114 -15.28 -9.37 9.13
C VAL A 114 -16.45 -8.69 9.83
N GLU A 115 -17.27 -9.47 10.53
CA GLU A 115 -18.40 -8.94 11.30
C GLU A 115 -17.92 -7.91 12.33
N GLY A 116 -18.60 -6.77 12.39
CA GLY A 116 -18.25 -5.67 13.30
C GLY A 116 -16.97 -4.90 12.96
N LYS A 117 -16.30 -5.21 11.85
CA LYS A 117 -15.12 -4.50 11.35
C LYS A 117 -15.29 -4.10 9.90
N ALA A 118 -14.47 -3.18 9.44
CA ALA A 118 -14.51 -2.65 8.07
C ALA A 118 -13.15 -2.76 7.37
N PRO A 119 -12.72 -3.98 6.96
CA PRO A 119 -11.44 -4.19 6.28
C PRO A 119 -11.42 -3.50 4.92
N CYS A 120 -10.37 -2.74 4.65
CA CYS A 120 -10.20 -2.04 3.38
C CYS A 120 -8.72 -1.77 3.07
N GLU A 121 -8.46 -1.19 1.90
CA GLU A 121 -7.13 -0.77 1.46
C GLU A 121 -6.04 -1.85 1.66
N PRO A 122 -6.21 -3.06 1.12
CA PRO A 122 -5.28 -4.17 1.32
C PRO A 122 -3.90 -3.87 0.74
N PHE A 123 -2.85 -4.21 1.47
CA PHE A 123 -1.46 -4.23 1.02
C PHE A 123 -0.90 -5.64 1.16
N ALA A 124 -0.67 -6.31 0.03
CA ALA A 124 -0.11 -7.65 0.01
C ALA A 124 1.37 -7.63 -0.40
N PHE A 125 2.16 -8.45 0.26
CA PHE A 125 3.58 -8.64 -0.03
C PHE A 125 4.02 -10.05 0.35
N ARG A 126 5.19 -10.45 -0.13
CA ARG A 126 5.72 -11.80 0.04
C ARG A 126 6.67 -11.86 1.23
N SER A 127 6.68 -13.01 1.94
CA SER A 127 7.70 -13.32 2.95
C SER A 127 9.11 -13.35 2.36
N PRO A 128 10.17 -13.12 3.15
CA PRO A 128 11.55 -13.10 2.64
C PRO A 128 12.02 -14.43 2.04
N ASP A 129 11.43 -15.56 2.45
CA ASP A 129 11.73 -16.89 1.91
C ASP A 129 10.90 -17.23 0.66
N GLY A 130 10.02 -16.32 0.24
CA GLY A 130 9.20 -16.47 -0.96
C GLY A 130 7.98 -17.39 -0.84
N LYS A 131 7.69 -17.97 0.33
CA LYS A 131 6.71 -19.05 0.47
C LYS A 131 5.32 -18.61 0.91
N GLU A 132 5.20 -17.43 1.50
CA GLU A 132 3.96 -16.94 2.07
C GLU A 132 3.64 -15.53 1.55
N LEU A 133 2.39 -15.24 1.31
CA LEU A 133 1.88 -13.89 1.12
C LEU A 133 1.27 -13.39 2.44
N CYS A 134 1.59 -12.17 2.82
CA CYS A 134 0.93 -11.44 3.88
C CYS A 134 0.10 -10.30 3.27
N CYS A 135 -1.11 -10.09 3.78
CA CYS A 135 -1.95 -8.96 3.40
C CYS A 135 -2.32 -8.16 4.66
N LEU A 136 -1.85 -6.92 4.73
CA LEU A 136 -2.28 -5.94 5.74
C LEU A 136 -3.49 -5.19 5.24
N MET A 137 -4.43 -4.89 6.12
CA MET A 137 -5.66 -4.16 5.81
C MET A 137 -5.92 -3.09 6.85
N ARG A 138 -6.28 -1.90 6.40
CA ARG A 138 -6.87 -0.89 7.28
C ARG A 138 -8.17 -1.43 7.89
N GLU A 139 -8.42 -1.10 9.14
CA GLU A 139 -9.70 -1.26 9.79
C GLU A 139 -10.39 0.12 9.86
N ASN A 140 -11.40 0.34 9.02
CA ASN A 140 -11.95 1.66 8.73
C ASN A 140 -12.83 2.25 9.83
N THR A 141 -13.25 1.47 10.82
CA THR A 141 -13.97 2.00 11.99
C THR A 141 -13.03 2.71 12.96
N HIS A 142 -11.73 2.42 12.91
CA HIS A 142 -10.69 2.90 13.84
C HIS A 142 -10.98 2.57 15.32
N GLN A 143 -11.84 1.59 15.59
CA GLN A 143 -12.15 1.15 16.96
C GLN A 143 -11.25 0.01 17.45
N GLY A 144 -10.41 -0.52 16.55
CA GLY A 144 -9.51 -1.63 16.84
C GLY A 144 -8.18 -1.47 16.12
N ARG A 145 -7.47 -2.58 16.04
CA ARG A 145 -6.20 -2.65 15.28
C ARG A 145 -6.49 -2.87 13.80
N SER A 146 -5.53 -2.53 12.97
CA SER A 146 -5.50 -2.98 11.58
C SER A 146 -5.50 -4.49 11.50
N LEU A 147 -5.85 -5.04 10.36
CA LEU A 147 -6.01 -6.47 10.16
C LEU A 147 -4.89 -7.03 9.30
N MET A 148 -4.60 -8.32 9.47
CA MET A 148 -3.67 -9.06 8.62
C MET A 148 -4.20 -10.46 8.35
N MET A 149 -3.84 -11.01 7.18
CA MET A 149 -4.12 -12.39 6.80
C MET A 149 -2.96 -12.93 5.96
N PHE A 150 -2.87 -14.26 5.87
CA PHE A 150 -1.75 -14.96 5.24
C PHE A 150 -2.23 -16.01 4.24
N SER A 151 -1.42 -16.27 3.21
CA SER A 151 -1.66 -17.30 2.22
C SER A 151 -0.37 -18.07 1.94
N LEU A 152 -0.45 -19.41 1.96
CA LEU A 152 0.66 -20.32 1.63
C LEU A 152 0.56 -20.91 0.22
N ASP A 153 -0.46 -20.52 -0.55
CA ASP A 153 -0.82 -21.11 -1.84
C ASP A 153 -1.06 -20.04 -2.93
N GLU A 154 -0.25 -18.98 -2.90
CA GLU A 154 -0.29 -17.91 -3.92
C GLU A 154 -1.66 -17.20 -4.00
N GLY A 155 -2.31 -17.00 -2.85
CA GLY A 155 -3.60 -16.34 -2.76
C GLY A 155 -4.80 -17.22 -3.14
N GLN A 156 -4.63 -18.55 -3.33
CA GLN A 156 -5.77 -19.42 -3.57
C GLN A 156 -6.66 -19.50 -2.32
N THR A 157 -6.05 -19.62 -1.15
CA THR A 157 -6.73 -19.51 0.14
C THR A 157 -6.03 -18.51 1.05
N TRP A 158 -6.78 -17.93 1.98
CA TRP A 158 -6.28 -16.99 2.99
C TRP A 158 -6.68 -17.46 4.38
N SER A 159 -5.83 -17.21 5.36
CA SER A 159 -6.20 -17.36 6.76
C SER A 159 -7.33 -16.39 7.13
N ARG A 160 -8.02 -16.65 8.22
CA ARG A 160 -8.93 -15.65 8.79
C ARG A 160 -8.16 -14.37 9.10
N PRO A 161 -8.74 -13.17 8.83
CA PRO A 161 -8.15 -11.93 9.26
C PRO A 161 -8.00 -11.89 10.79
N GLN A 162 -6.84 -11.43 11.24
CA GLN A 162 -6.50 -11.23 12.65
C GLN A 162 -5.91 -9.84 12.86
N ASP A 163 -5.88 -9.37 14.11
CA ASP A 163 -5.34 -8.08 14.44
C ASP A 163 -3.82 -8.01 14.19
N THR A 164 -3.34 -6.87 13.68
CA THR A 164 -1.90 -6.59 13.58
C THR A 164 -1.29 -6.32 14.96
N PRO A 165 0.05 -6.33 15.10
CA PRO A 165 0.71 -5.66 16.22
C PRO A 165 0.20 -4.23 16.39
N TRP A 166 0.08 -3.76 17.64
CA TRP A 166 -0.40 -2.39 17.90
C TRP A 166 0.36 -1.32 17.12
N GLY A 167 1.68 -1.49 17.00
CA GLY A 167 2.57 -0.59 16.26
C GLY A 167 2.27 -0.45 14.77
N LEU A 168 1.49 -1.34 14.19
CA LEU A 168 1.02 -1.33 12.78
C LEU A 168 -0.45 -0.89 12.63
N THR A 169 -1.08 -0.38 13.69
CA THR A 169 -2.45 0.11 13.59
C THR A 169 -2.48 1.43 12.83
N GLY A 170 -3.07 1.41 11.65
CA GLY A 170 -3.13 2.61 10.81
C GLY A 170 -3.78 2.39 9.45
N ASP A 171 -3.68 3.41 8.62
CA ASP A 171 -4.35 3.49 7.32
C ASP A 171 -3.34 3.41 6.19
N ARG A 172 -3.69 2.63 5.16
CA ARG A 172 -2.97 2.56 3.88
C ARG A 172 -1.50 2.18 4.06
N HIS A 173 -1.28 0.96 4.47
CA HIS A 173 0.06 0.39 4.60
C HIS A 173 0.76 0.26 3.24
N MET A 174 2.07 0.52 3.24
CA MET A 174 2.98 0.21 2.15
C MET A 174 4.33 -0.15 2.76
N GLY A 175 4.98 -1.20 2.28
CA GLY A 175 6.23 -1.67 2.89
C GLY A 175 7.26 -2.14 1.87
N VAL A 176 8.51 -2.12 2.31
CA VAL A 176 9.67 -2.62 1.58
C VAL A 176 10.58 -3.39 2.53
N TYR A 177 11.35 -4.32 1.99
CA TYR A 177 12.47 -4.91 2.71
C TYR A 177 13.71 -4.06 2.51
N ALA A 178 14.32 -3.63 3.61
CA ALA A 178 15.62 -2.97 3.59
C ALA A 178 16.74 -3.96 3.19
N SER A 179 17.94 -3.45 2.93
CA SER A 179 19.09 -4.26 2.49
C SER A 179 19.50 -5.32 3.53
N ASP A 180 19.23 -5.09 4.81
CA ASP A 180 19.46 -6.04 5.91
C ASP A 180 18.29 -6.99 6.16
N LYS A 181 17.29 -7.02 5.25
CA LYS A 181 16.08 -7.84 5.27
C LYS A 181 15.06 -7.46 6.34
N ARG A 182 15.24 -6.37 7.06
CA ARG A 182 14.19 -5.83 7.90
C ARG A 182 13.06 -5.28 7.05
N LEU A 183 11.85 -5.41 7.56
CA LEU A 183 10.63 -4.90 6.96
C LEU A 183 10.35 -3.49 7.49
N VAL A 184 10.21 -2.54 6.57
CA VAL A 184 9.83 -1.15 6.85
C VAL A 184 8.47 -0.91 6.26
N ILE A 185 7.46 -0.58 7.09
CA ILE A 185 6.09 -0.35 6.66
C ILE A 185 5.68 1.07 7.02
N ALA A 186 5.40 1.90 6.01
CA ALA A 186 4.90 3.26 6.21
C ALA A 186 3.37 3.31 6.11
N PHE A 187 2.75 4.16 6.93
CA PHE A 187 1.30 4.33 7.00
C PHE A 187 0.94 5.61 7.76
N ARG A 188 -0.35 6.00 7.72
CA ARG A 188 -0.92 6.99 8.65
C ARG A 188 -1.25 6.30 9.96
N ASP A 189 -0.70 6.80 11.06
CA ASP A 189 -0.92 6.24 12.40
C ASP A 189 -2.36 6.46 12.89
N LYS A 190 -3.01 5.38 13.31
CA LYS A 190 -4.34 5.39 13.95
C LYS A 190 -4.38 4.59 15.24
N ALA A 191 -3.21 4.24 15.79
CA ALA A 191 -3.13 3.51 17.04
C ALA A 191 -3.59 4.39 18.23
N GLN A 192 -4.64 3.95 18.92
CA GLN A 192 -5.15 4.65 20.08
C GLN A 192 -4.07 4.79 21.16
N GLY A 193 -3.92 6.00 21.72
CA GLY A 193 -2.89 6.32 22.70
C GLY A 193 -1.49 6.57 22.10
N SER A 194 -1.33 6.55 20.77
CA SER A 194 -0.05 6.84 20.14
C SER A 194 0.27 8.34 20.20
N SER A 195 1.51 8.67 20.55
CA SER A 195 2.05 10.04 20.49
C SER A 195 2.22 10.56 19.04
N THR A 196 2.09 9.68 18.05
CA THR A 196 2.18 9.99 16.62
C THR A 196 0.85 9.81 15.90
N TYR A 197 -0.26 9.75 16.65
CA TYR A 197 -1.61 9.62 16.09
C TYR A 197 -1.85 10.68 14.99
N ASP A 198 -2.44 10.28 13.87
CA ASP A 198 -2.70 11.13 12.69
C ASP A 198 -1.45 11.61 11.91
N HIS A 199 -0.27 11.13 12.27
CA HIS A 199 0.95 11.47 11.54
C HIS A 199 1.37 10.38 10.57
N PHE A 200 2.28 10.71 9.66
CA PHE A 200 2.91 9.76 8.77
C PHE A 200 4.09 9.10 9.48
N VAL A 201 4.02 7.80 9.62
CA VAL A 201 4.98 7.01 10.40
C VAL A 201 5.50 5.82 9.60
N ALA A 202 6.59 5.22 10.07
CA ALA A 202 7.03 3.89 9.65
C ALA A 202 7.21 2.98 10.85
N TRP A 203 6.82 1.73 10.72
CA TRP A 203 7.15 0.64 11.61
C TRP A 203 8.38 -0.11 11.04
N VAL A 204 9.30 -0.49 11.91
CA VAL A 204 10.49 -1.27 11.57
C VAL A 204 10.50 -2.55 12.40
N GLY A 205 10.68 -3.67 11.74
CA GLY A 205 10.74 -4.99 12.36
C GLY A 205 11.14 -6.07 11.37
N THR A 206 10.86 -7.32 11.70
CA THR A 206 11.06 -8.46 10.80
C THR A 206 9.73 -9.03 10.35
N TYR A 207 9.73 -9.82 9.28
CA TYR A 207 8.53 -10.57 8.87
C TYR A 207 8.07 -11.52 9.99
N ASP A 208 9.01 -12.08 10.75
CA ASP A 208 8.72 -12.97 11.87
C ASP A 208 8.04 -12.22 13.05
N ASP A 209 8.39 -10.95 13.28
CA ASP A 209 7.66 -10.10 14.24
C ASP A 209 6.20 -9.92 13.82
N LEU A 210 5.97 -9.62 12.54
CA LEU A 210 4.63 -9.49 12.00
C LEU A 210 3.85 -10.81 12.11
N ARG A 211 4.45 -11.91 11.65
CA ARG A 211 3.83 -13.25 11.60
C ARG A 211 3.41 -13.75 12.99
N ASN A 212 4.18 -13.42 14.01
CA ASN A 212 3.93 -13.77 15.41
C ASN A 212 3.28 -12.64 16.22
N CYS A 213 2.76 -11.59 15.58
CA CYS A 213 2.12 -10.44 16.21
C CYS A 213 2.97 -9.77 17.30
N ARG A 214 4.29 -9.70 17.10
CA ARG A 214 5.22 -9.01 18.01
C ARG A 214 5.31 -7.52 17.68
N PRO A 215 5.70 -6.66 18.63
CA PRO A 215 5.73 -5.20 18.46
C PRO A 215 6.63 -4.69 17.31
N GLY A 216 7.63 -5.51 16.89
CA GLY A 216 8.72 -5.05 16.05
C GLY A 216 9.81 -4.36 16.86
N GLN A 217 10.73 -3.67 16.18
CA GLN A 217 11.87 -3.04 16.83
C GLN A 217 11.56 -1.63 17.30
N TYR A 218 10.99 -0.79 16.43
CA TYR A 218 10.59 0.58 16.77
C TYR A 218 9.64 1.18 15.69
N ARG A 219 9.16 2.38 16.01
CA ARG A 219 8.39 3.23 15.07
C ARG A 219 9.09 4.57 14.89
N ILE A 220 9.00 5.13 13.69
CA ILE A 220 9.58 6.41 13.33
C ILE A 220 8.45 7.35 12.89
N LYS A 221 8.41 8.57 13.42
CA LYS A 221 7.61 9.62 12.84
C LYS A 221 8.36 10.21 11.64
N LEU A 222 7.92 9.87 10.44
CA LEU A 222 8.51 10.36 9.20
C LEU A 222 8.16 11.83 8.95
N LEU A 223 6.89 12.18 9.11
CA LEU A 223 6.40 13.55 8.90
C LEU A 223 5.25 13.87 9.85
N ARG A 224 5.26 15.09 10.38
CA ARG A 224 4.12 15.64 11.13
C ARG A 224 3.05 16.13 10.16
N SER A 225 1.80 15.70 10.35
CA SER A 225 0.65 16.28 9.66
C SER A 225 0.14 17.51 10.43
N TYR A 226 -0.09 18.61 9.70
CA TYR A 226 -0.74 19.82 10.21
C TYR A 226 -2.19 19.95 9.77
N ALA A 227 -2.76 18.88 9.20
CA ALA A 227 -4.16 18.76 8.83
C ALA A 227 -4.83 17.54 9.48
N GLY A 228 -4.41 17.18 10.70
CA GLY A 228 -4.88 15.97 11.38
C GLY A 228 -4.58 14.72 10.54
N GLY A 229 -5.53 13.81 10.47
CA GLY A 229 -5.39 12.57 9.72
C GLY A 229 -5.47 12.68 8.20
N ASP A 230 -5.44 13.88 7.62
CA ASP A 230 -5.44 14.06 6.17
C ASP A 230 -4.01 13.95 5.59
N CYS A 231 -3.47 12.76 5.60
CA CYS A 231 -2.20 12.34 5.01
C CYS A 231 -2.24 10.85 4.70
N GLY A 232 -1.24 10.34 3.98
CA GLY A 232 -1.11 8.89 3.75
C GLY A 232 -0.99 8.54 2.27
N TYR A 233 -1.44 7.34 1.90
CA TYR A 233 -1.29 6.76 0.57
C TYR A 233 0.18 6.71 0.14
N PRO A 234 1.04 6.03 0.92
CA PRO A 234 2.47 6.05 0.71
C PRO A 234 2.88 5.31 -0.57
N GLY A 235 3.98 5.79 -1.15
CA GLY A 235 4.84 5.01 -2.02
C GLY A 235 6.16 4.78 -1.31
N MET A 236 6.75 3.59 -1.47
CA MET A 236 8.03 3.26 -0.86
C MET A 236 8.97 2.59 -1.85
N GLU A 237 10.25 2.87 -1.72
CA GLU A 237 11.32 2.24 -2.51
C GLU A 237 12.61 2.19 -1.67
N VAL A 238 13.46 1.21 -1.95
CA VAL A 238 14.83 1.15 -1.42
C VAL A 238 15.81 1.39 -2.55
N LEU A 239 16.61 2.43 -2.42
CA LEU A 239 17.63 2.77 -3.40
C LEU A 239 18.83 1.80 -3.31
N PRO A 240 19.67 1.71 -4.36
CA PRO A 240 20.84 0.81 -4.36
C PRO A 240 21.84 1.03 -3.21
N ASP A 241 21.89 2.25 -2.65
CA ASP A 241 22.72 2.60 -1.50
C ASP A 241 22.09 2.23 -0.14
N GLY A 242 20.91 1.60 -0.13
CA GLY A 242 20.19 1.22 1.06
C GLY A 242 19.29 2.33 1.64
N THR A 243 19.23 3.50 1.01
CA THR A 243 18.32 4.58 1.42
C THR A 243 16.87 4.18 1.18
N VAL A 244 16.03 4.26 2.20
CA VAL A 244 14.59 4.12 2.09
C VAL A 244 13.99 5.46 1.70
N VAL A 245 13.20 5.47 0.63
CA VAL A 245 12.41 6.62 0.20
C VAL A 245 10.95 6.33 0.51
N ALA A 246 10.31 7.17 1.31
CA ALA A 246 8.89 7.11 1.61
C ALA A 246 8.21 8.39 1.13
N THR A 247 7.23 8.27 0.26
CA THR A 247 6.49 9.39 -0.32
C THR A 247 5.04 9.35 0.13
N THR A 248 4.47 10.50 0.44
CA THR A 248 3.07 10.63 0.86
C THR A 248 2.49 11.97 0.43
N TYR A 249 1.17 12.09 0.37
CA TYR A 249 0.55 13.42 0.42
C TYR A 249 0.35 13.83 1.89
N ILE A 250 0.63 15.09 2.21
CA ILE A 250 0.55 15.60 3.58
C ILE A 250 0.61 17.12 3.62
N LYS A 251 -0.08 17.73 4.57
CA LYS A 251 0.20 19.12 4.97
C LYS A 251 1.34 19.09 6.00
N TYR A 252 2.57 19.33 5.53
CA TYR A 252 3.77 19.16 6.32
C TYR A 252 4.25 20.43 7.06
N ARG A 253 3.55 21.57 6.90
CA ARG A 253 3.83 22.83 7.60
C ARG A 253 2.55 23.61 7.92
N PRO A 254 2.56 24.49 8.95
CA PRO A 254 1.37 25.18 9.45
C PRO A 254 1.07 26.48 8.67
N ASP A 255 0.98 26.43 7.36
CA ASP A 255 0.66 27.56 6.51
C ASP A 255 -0.74 27.46 5.87
N LYS A 256 -1.07 28.36 4.93
CA LYS A 256 -2.32 28.34 4.18
C LYS A 256 -2.32 27.38 2.99
N GLU A 257 -1.17 26.80 2.67
CA GLU A 257 -1.05 25.87 1.55
C GLU A 257 -1.83 24.59 1.82
N LYS A 258 -2.32 23.98 0.76
CA LYS A 258 -2.96 22.66 0.80
C LYS A 258 -1.90 21.56 0.98
N GLN A 259 -2.35 20.32 1.00
CA GLN A 259 -1.47 19.15 1.01
C GLN A 259 -0.51 19.16 -0.19
N SER A 260 0.69 18.69 0.06
CA SER A 260 1.74 18.51 -0.95
C SER A 260 2.12 17.02 -1.02
N VAL A 261 2.65 16.59 -2.16
CA VAL A 261 3.34 15.31 -2.25
C VAL A 261 4.77 15.52 -1.77
N VAL A 262 5.16 14.79 -0.72
CA VAL A 262 6.43 14.96 -0.02
C VAL A 262 7.14 13.62 0.09
N SER A 263 8.45 13.60 -0.11
CA SER A 263 9.29 12.42 0.11
C SER A 263 10.20 12.63 1.31
N THR A 264 10.27 11.61 2.16
CA THR A 264 11.26 11.47 3.24
C THR A 264 12.28 10.43 2.84
N ARG A 265 13.56 10.68 3.14
CA ARG A 265 14.66 9.75 2.90
C ARG A 265 15.39 9.48 4.21
N PHE A 266 15.71 8.21 4.46
CA PHE A 266 16.43 7.78 5.65
C PHE A 266 17.08 6.42 5.40
N THR A 267 18.08 6.09 6.21
CA THR A 267 18.65 4.75 6.30
C THR A 267 18.29 4.12 7.63
N LEU A 268 18.24 2.79 7.70
CA LEU A 268 18.00 2.11 8.98
C LEU A 268 19.14 2.35 9.97
N LYS A 269 20.37 2.58 9.49
CA LYS A 269 21.50 2.95 10.34
C LYS A 269 21.25 4.26 11.11
N GLU A 270 20.69 5.28 10.44
CA GLU A 270 20.34 6.56 11.09
C GLU A 270 19.23 6.38 12.12
N THR A 271 18.20 5.62 11.80
CA THR A 271 17.06 5.42 12.71
C THR A 271 17.40 4.50 13.88
N ASP A 272 18.28 3.53 13.70
CA ASP A 272 18.83 2.68 14.77
C ASP A 272 19.64 3.54 15.78
N ALA A 273 20.47 4.46 15.27
CA ALA A 273 21.24 5.37 16.11
C ALA A 273 20.32 6.31 16.95
N LEU A 274 19.24 6.82 16.36
CA LEU A 274 18.26 7.62 17.07
C LEU A 274 17.51 6.82 18.15
N GLN A 275 17.19 5.56 17.88
CA GLN A 275 16.54 4.69 18.86
C GLN A 275 17.47 4.38 20.04
N GLN A 276 18.75 4.09 19.76
CA GLN A 276 19.76 3.83 20.80
C GLN A 276 19.99 5.05 21.69
N ALA A 277 20.09 6.25 21.13
CA ALA A 277 20.25 7.47 21.89
C ALA A 277 19.05 7.70 22.83
N ARG A 278 17.83 7.51 22.36
CA ARG A 278 16.61 7.63 23.19
C ARG A 278 16.58 6.63 24.34
N SER A 279 16.94 5.37 24.10
CA SER A 279 16.95 4.33 25.15
C SER A 279 18.06 4.54 26.19
N ALA A 280 19.06 5.38 25.92
CA ALA A 280 20.10 5.76 26.88
C ALA A 280 19.68 6.92 27.78
N ASP A 281 18.66 7.70 27.37
CA ASP A 281 18.14 8.85 28.14
C ASP A 281 16.94 8.46 29.02
N GLU A 282 16.37 7.27 28.88
CA GLU A 282 15.31 6.68 29.70
C GLU A 282 15.87 5.76 30.79
#